data_1cc7c61d8f5dde9355533be29f870212
#
_entry.id   1cc7c61d8f5dde9355533be29f870212
#
_cell.length_a   1.000
_cell.length_b   1.000
_cell.length_c   1.000
_cell.angle_alpha   90.00
_cell.angle_beta   90.00
_cell.angle_gamma   90.00
#
_symmetry.space_group_name_H-M   'P 1'
#
loop_
_entity.id
_entity.type
_entity.pdbx_description
1 polymer ?
#
loop_
_entity_poly.entity_id
_entity_poly.type
_entity_poly.pdbx_seq_one_letter_code
_entity_poly.pdbx_strand_id
1 'polypeptide(L)'
;MSHHLQACPKCDHRQPAGRIECERCGVIFAKVRGRDTSGAGPLRKPESAAGEETTPEGGWAARLAGLLFEVPAEEMPLLAVGRAIVYVGLLVWGWRFILAPIKSNTVGESFIHLVNLPFHEAGHILFGFFGRFIGVLGGSLMQLLVPAIVLCAFVYRRNLFGGAVGLWWLGESFLDLAPYIDDARAGQLMLLGGVTGREVEDYHDWEVILRDLGWLRYDHAIARFAHGLGAVLILLSIVWGGYILYRQFRRAE
;
A
#
# COMPACT_ATOMS: atom_id res chain seq x y z
N MET A 1 -39.93 35.22 37.43
CA MET A 1 -39.12 34.02 37.20
C MET A 1 -38.15 34.30 36.07
N SER A 2 -36.88 34.58 36.38
CA SER A 2 -35.85 34.88 35.37
C SER A 2 -35.40 33.55 34.75
N HIS A 3 -35.81 33.32 33.50
CA HIS A 3 -35.34 32.17 32.73
C HIS A 3 -33.88 32.39 32.38
N HIS A 4 -32.98 31.67 33.04
CA HIS A 4 -31.59 31.62 32.65
C HIS A 4 -31.48 31.00 31.27
N LEU A 5 -30.99 31.77 30.29
CA LEU A 5 -30.68 31.32 28.94
C LEU A 5 -29.22 30.90 28.87
N GLN A 6 -28.94 29.77 28.22
CA GLN A 6 -27.56 29.33 27.87
C GLN A 6 -27.32 29.44 26.39
N ALA A 7 -26.15 29.89 25.99
CA ALA A 7 -25.72 29.94 24.58
C ALA A 7 -25.09 28.60 24.15
N CYS A 8 -25.41 28.15 22.96
CA CYS A 8 -24.81 26.97 22.39
C CYS A 8 -23.31 27.20 22.04
N PRO A 9 -22.40 26.39 22.51
CA PRO A 9 -20.95 26.57 22.27
C PRO A 9 -20.53 26.36 20.79
N LYS A 10 -21.46 25.87 19.93
CA LYS A 10 -21.17 25.65 18.51
C LYS A 10 -21.76 26.72 17.58
N CYS A 11 -22.97 27.22 17.88
CA CYS A 11 -23.68 28.10 16.96
C CYS A 11 -24.25 29.37 17.63
N ASP A 12 -23.92 29.61 18.89
CA ASP A 12 -24.31 30.76 19.72
C ASP A 12 -25.82 30.96 19.89
N HIS A 13 -26.63 29.96 19.50
CA HIS A 13 -28.08 30.01 19.71
C HIS A 13 -28.40 30.01 21.19
N ARG A 14 -29.20 31.01 21.64
CA ARG A 14 -29.66 31.13 23.04
C ARG A 14 -30.92 30.31 23.25
N GLN A 15 -30.89 29.43 24.22
CA GLN A 15 -32.02 28.54 24.57
C GLN A 15 -32.14 28.38 26.10
N PRO A 16 -33.27 27.88 26.64
CA PRO A 16 -33.41 27.67 28.07
C PRO A 16 -32.31 26.75 28.63
N ALA A 17 -31.74 27.15 29.77
CA ALA A 17 -30.77 26.34 30.46
C ALA A 17 -31.35 24.97 30.90
N GLY A 18 -30.49 23.90 30.88
CA GLY A 18 -30.91 22.56 31.25
C GLY A 18 -31.26 21.64 30.07
N ARG A 19 -31.22 22.14 28.81
CA ARG A 19 -31.35 21.25 27.64
C ARG A 19 -30.10 20.41 27.45
N ILE A 20 -30.25 19.18 26.99
CA ILE A 20 -29.15 18.23 26.73
C ILE A 20 -28.47 18.52 25.40
N GLU A 21 -29.25 19.11 24.45
CA GLU A 21 -28.80 19.39 23.09
C GLU A 21 -29.24 20.77 22.61
N CYS A 22 -28.58 21.30 21.58
CA CYS A 22 -28.98 22.55 20.97
C CYS A 22 -30.14 22.38 20.01
N GLU A 23 -31.23 23.14 20.22
CA GLU A 23 -32.44 23.11 19.38
C GLU A 23 -32.19 23.55 17.93
N ARG A 24 -31.13 24.33 17.68
CA ARG A 24 -30.78 24.83 16.33
C ARG A 24 -29.82 23.92 15.55
N CYS A 25 -28.77 23.37 16.20
CA CYS A 25 -27.71 22.64 15.49
C CYS A 25 -27.51 21.21 15.99
N GLY A 26 -28.34 20.70 16.93
CA GLY A 26 -28.31 19.31 17.40
C GLY A 26 -27.07 18.92 18.21
N VAL A 27 -26.18 19.86 18.58
CA VAL A 27 -25.00 19.52 19.35
C VAL A 27 -25.32 19.11 20.77
N ILE A 28 -24.87 17.95 21.24
CA ILE A 28 -25.04 17.45 22.60
C ILE A 28 -24.02 18.13 23.51
N PHE A 29 -24.48 18.90 24.50
CA PHE A 29 -23.62 19.73 25.36
C PHE A 29 -22.63 18.91 26.21
N ALA A 30 -22.99 17.70 26.62
CA ALA A 30 -22.12 16.82 27.39
C ALA A 30 -20.84 16.43 26.58
N LYS A 31 -20.93 16.36 25.24
CA LYS A 31 -19.80 16.03 24.38
C LYS A 31 -18.84 17.20 24.14
N VAL A 32 -19.28 18.43 24.42
CA VAL A 32 -18.48 19.65 24.20
C VAL A 32 -17.80 20.13 25.48
N ARG A 33 -18.30 19.75 26.67
CA ARG A 33 -17.71 20.11 27.98
C ARG A 33 -16.36 19.48 28.29
N GLY A 34 -15.87 18.57 27.45
CA GLY A 34 -14.55 17.95 27.62
C GLY A 34 -13.38 18.68 26.95
N ARG A 35 -13.58 19.87 26.36
CA ARG A 35 -12.50 20.76 25.90
C ARG A 35 -12.41 21.93 26.88
N ASP A 36 -11.34 21.95 27.65
CA ASP A 36 -11.01 22.93 28.67
C ASP A 36 -11.33 24.36 28.25
N THR A 37 -12.26 24.98 28.97
CA THR A 37 -12.50 26.44 28.95
C THR A 37 -11.81 27.06 30.15
N SER A 38 -10.49 27.01 30.22
CA SER A 38 -9.70 27.87 31.08
C SER A 38 -9.10 28.98 30.23
N GLY A 39 -9.74 30.15 30.22
CA GLY A 39 -9.21 31.35 29.59
C GLY A 39 -10.16 32.14 28.73
N ALA A 40 -11.31 32.60 29.29
CA ALA A 40 -12.12 33.63 28.64
C ALA A 40 -11.56 35.02 28.93
N GLY A 41 -10.57 35.48 28.12
CA GLY A 41 -10.27 36.88 27.95
C GLY A 41 -11.19 37.48 26.89
N PRO A 42 -11.44 38.84 26.88
CA PRO A 42 -12.34 39.48 25.95
C PRO A 42 -11.94 39.25 24.49
N LEU A 43 -12.89 38.83 23.67
CA LEU A 43 -12.75 38.63 22.23
C LEU A 43 -12.23 39.89 21.55
N ARG A 44 -10.92 40.00 21.31
CA ARG A 44 -10.39 40.89 20.28
C ARG A 44 -10.89 40.34 18.93
N LYS A 45 -11.53 41.23 18.16
CA LYS A 45 -11.74 41.03 16.73
C LYS A 45 -10.45 40.51 16.13
N PRO A 46 -10.43 39.44 15.35
CA PRO A 46 -9.23 39.10 14.59
C PRO A 46 -9.03 40.22 13.59
N GLU A 47 -8.08 41.10 13.86
CA GLU A 47 -7.35 41.86 12.85
C GLU A 47 -6.86 40.81 11.84
N SER A 48 -7.15 41.02 10.57
CA SER A 48 -6.69 40.19 9.46
C SER A 48 -5.15 40.18 9.48
N ALA A 49 -4.59 39.34 10.34
CA ALA A 49 -3.27 38.82 10.10
C ALA A 49 -3.44 37.98 8.81
N ALA A 50 -2.99 38.56 7.69
CA ALA A 50 -2.55 37.75 6.59
C ALA A 50 -1.60 36.73 7.23
N GLY A 51 -2.14 35.54 7.53
CA GLY A 51 -1.33 34.41 7.90
C GLY A 51 -0.39 34.26 6.73
N GLU A 52 0.88 34.59 6.91
CA GLU A 52 1.93 33.95 6.14
C GLU A 52 1.61 32.49 6.22
N GLU A 53 0.98 31.95 5.17
CA GLU A 53 1.10 30.55 4.83
C GLU A 53 2.61 30.36 4.73
N THR A 54 3.21 29.90 5.83
CA THR A 54 4.53 29.30 5.79
C THR A 54 4.35 28.09 4.89
N THR A 55 4.45 28.33 3.57
CA THR A 55 4.75 27.28 2.62
C THR A 55 5.93 26.55 3.25
N PRO A 56 5.79 25.26 3.57
CA PRO A 56 6.92 24.53 4.14
C PRO A 56 8.07 24.70 3.16
N GLU A 57 9.16 25.32 3.61
CA GLU A 57 10.39 25.61 2.85
C GLU A 57 11.12 24.33 2.45
N GLY A 58 10.41 23.24 2.21
CA GLY A 58 10.89 21.99 1.68
C GLY A 58 10.17 21.72 0.38
N GLY A 59 10.92 21.70 -0.72
CA GLY A 59 10.43 21.25 -2.01
C GLY A 59 9.77 19.87 -1.92
N TRP A 60 9.15 19.39 -3.01
CA TRP A 60 8.47 18.10 -3.09
C TRP A 60 9.28 16.94 -2.46
N ALA A 61 10.63 16.97 -2.57
CA ALA A 61 11.52 15.96 -1.99
C ALA A 61 11.46 15.93 -0.45
N ALA A 62 11.40 17.07 0.22
CA ALA A 62 11.28 17.13 1.69
C ALA A 62 9.92 16.64 2.16
N ARG A 63 8.84 16.92 1.41
CA ARG A 63 7.51 16.39 1.68
C ARG A 63 7.47 14.86 1.53
N LEU A 64 8.10 14.33 0.48
CA LEU A 64 8.22 12.90 0.22
C LEU A 64 9.05 12.21 1.31
N ALA A 65 10.17 12.80 1.71
CA ALA A 65 10.99 12.32 2.81
C ALA A 65 10.20 12.28 4.14
N GLY A 66 9.44 13.33 4.46
CA GLY A 66 8.53 13.33 5.60
C GLY A 66 7.47 12.23 5.52
N LEU A 67 6.92 11.96 4.32
CA LEU A 67 5.95 10.89 4.12
C LEU A 67 6.54 9.50 4.37
N LEU A 68 7.79 9.26 3.95
CA LEU A 68 8.40 7.92 3.94
C LEU A 68 9.25 7.61 5.18
N PHE A 69 9.77 8.64 5.88
CA PHE A 69 10.77 8.44 6.93
C PHE A 69 10.37 9.02 8.29
N GLU A 70 9.28 9.78 8.37
CA GLU A 70 8.75 10.27 9.63
C GLU A 70 7.92 9.17 10.30
N VAL A 71 8.58 8.34 11.11
CA VAL A 71 7.95 7.20 11.79
C VAL A 71 7.10 7.71 12.95
N PRO A 72 5.78 7.44 13.00
CA PRO A 72 4.95 7.76 14.16
C PRO A 72 5.45 7.05 15.42
N ALA A 73 5.26 7.67 16.59
CA ALA A 73 5.54 7.00 17.85
C ALA A 73 4.61 5.79 18.01
N GLU A 74 5.19 4.64 18.34
CA GLU A 74 4.42 3.43 18.62
C GLU A 74 4.21 3.33 20.12
N GLU A 75 2.97 3.31 20.56
CA GLU A 75 2.62 3.25 21.99
C GLU A 75 2.50 1.81 22.49
N MET A 76 2.51 0.81 21.58
CA MET A 76 2.28 -0.60 21.92
C MET A 76 3.50 -1.48 21.63
N PRO A 77 4.29 -1.86 22.65
CA PRO A 77 5.48 -2.71 22.46
C PRO A 77 5.17 -4.06 21.79
N LEU A 78 4.01 -4.65 22.08
CA LEU A 78 3.57 -5.91 21.48
C LEU A 78 3.43 -5.82 19.95
N LEU A 79 2.98 -4.67 19.47
CA LEU A 79 2.86 -4.44 18.01
C LEU A 79 4.24 -4.36 17.35
N ALA A 80 5.21 -3.72 17.99
CA ALA A 80 6.59 -3.66 17.50
C ALA A 80 7.23 -5.06 17.42
N VAL A 81 6.99 -5.91 18.42
CA VAL A 81 7.45 -7.32 18.40
C VAL A 81 6.77 -8.10 17.29
N GLY A 82 5.46 -7.96 17.10
CA GLY A 82 4.73 -8.61 16.00
C GLY A 82 5.28 -8.20 14.62
N ARG A 83 5.55 -6.91 14.43
CA ARG A 83 6.20 -6.39 13.21
C ARG A 83 7.59 -6.96 13.00
N ALA A 84 8.39 -7.10 14.07
CA ALA A 84 9.73 -7.70 13.99
C ALA A 84 9.67 -9.17 13.53
N ILE A 85 8.72 -9.94 14.04
CA ILE A 85 8.51 -11.34 13.60
C ILE A 85 8.16 -11.40 12.12
N VAL A 86 7.21 -10.57 11.66
CA VAL A 86 6.84 -10.47 10.24
C VAL A 86 8.05 -10.07 9.40
N TYR A 87 8.83 -9.07 9.85
CA TYR A 87 10.02 -8.60 9.15
C TYR A 87 11.06 -9.71 8.95
N VAL A 88 11.35 -10.50 10.00
CA VAL A 88 12.29 -11.64 9.90
C VAL A 88 11.77 -12.67 8.90
N GLY A 89 10.47 -12.97 8.92
CA GLY A 89 9.85 -13.85 7.94
C GLY A 89 10.03 -13.36 6.51
N LEU A 90 9.74 -12.08 6.25
CA LEU A 90 9.90 -11.44 4.94
C LEU A 90 11.37 -11.36 4.50
N LEU A 91 12.30 -11.13 5.44
CA LEU A 91 13.73 -11.15 5.17
C LEU A 91 14.18 -12.53 4.67
N VAL A 92 13.83 -13.60 5.39
CA VAL A 92 14.21 -14.98 5.04
C VAL A 92 13.56 -15.38 3.70
N TRP A 93 12.29 -15.08 3.54
CA TRP A 93 11.55 -15.42 2.32
C TRP A 93 12.04 -14.62 1.11
N GLY A 94 12.29 -13.33 1.28
CA GLY A 94 12.82 -12.46 0.24
C GLY A 94 14.20 -12.94 -0.26
N TRP A 95 15.11 -13.28 0.66
CA TRP A 95 16.41 -13.85 0.27
C TRP A 95 16.29 -15.16 -0.49
N ARG A 96 15.41 -16.06 -0.04
CA ARG A 96 15.16 -17.32 -0.74
C ARG A 96 14.69 -17.09 -2.17
N PHE A 97 13.81 -16.13 -2.40
CA PHE A 97 13.26 -15.82 -3.72
C PHE A 97 14.28 -15.11 -4.63
N ILE A 98 15.02 -14.12 -4.10
CA ILE A 98 16.06 -13.40 -4.85
C ILE A 98 17.15 -14.35 -5.35
N LEU A 99 17.56 -15.32 -4.51
CA LEU A 99 18.64 -16.25 -4.83
C LEU A 99 18.18 -17.46 -5.66
N ALA A 100 16.87 -17.68 -5.79
CA ALA A 100 16.35 -18.79 -6.57
C ALA A 100 16.61 -18.56 -8.07
N PRO A 101 17.10 -19.56 -8.81
CA PRO A 101 17.19 -19.48 -10.26
C PRO A 101 15.80 -19.30 -10.87
N ILE A 102 15.63 -18.42 -11.86
CA ILE A 102 14.34 -18.18 -12.55
C ILE A 102 13.73 -19.51 -13.02
N LYS A 103 14.52 -20.38 -13.62
CA LYS A 103 14.07 -21.67 -14.14
C LYS A 103 13.58 -22.65 -13.09
N SER A 104 13.91 -22.45 -11.81
CA SER A 104 13.43 -23.34 -10.73
C SER A 104 11.97 -23.14 -10.37
N ASN A 105 11.36 -22.07 -10.83
CA ASN A 105 9.98 -21.65 -10.50
C ASN A 105 9.66 -21.66 -8.98
N THR A 106 10.68 -21.46 -8.14
CA THR A 106 10.55 -21.53 -6.67
C THR A 106 9.51 -20.53 -6.13
N VAL A 107 9.36 -19.39 -6.80
CA VAL A 107 8.37 -18.37 -6.42
C VAL A 107 6.97 -18.82 -6.83
N GLY A 108 6.78 -19.27 -8.07
CA GLY A 108 5.50 -19.78 -8.57
C GLY A 108 4.98 -21.04 -7.84
N GLU A 109 5.86 -21.80 -7.21
CA GLU A 109 5.49 -22.93 -6.36
C GLU A 109 5.25 -22.55 -4.89
N SER A 110 5.36 -21.26 -4.55
CA SER A 110 5.23 -20.78 -3.18
C SER A 110 3.77 -20.52 -2.79
N PHE A 111 3.52 -20.44 -1.46
CA PHE A 111 2.21 -20.02 -0.95
C PHE A 111 1.80 -18.63 -1.43
N ILE A 112 2.76 -17.70 -1.63
CA ILE A 112 2.46 -16.33 -2.05
C ILE A 112 1.94 -16.30 -3.49
N HIS A 113 2.39 -17.18 -4.36
CA HIS A 113 1.81 -17.34 -5.69
C HIS A 113 0.30 -17.63 -5.63
N LEU A 114 -0.14 -18.47 -4.68
CA LEU A 114 -1.57 -18.75 -4.48
C LEU A 114 -2.36 -17.49 -4.02
N VAL A 115 -1.68 -16.52 -3.40
CA VAL A 115 -2.28 -15.21 -3.08
C VAL A 115 -2.35 -14.31 -4.31
N ASN A 116 -1.34 -14.37 -5.18
CA ASN A 116 -1.27 -13.58 -6.42
C ASN A 116 -2.27 -14.06 -7.48
N LEU A 117 -2.46 -15.37 -7.60
CA LEU A 117 -3.25 -16.02 -8.64
C LEU A 117 -4.68 -15.48 -8.77
N PRO A 118 -5.49 -15.33 -7.69
CA PRO A 118 -6.84 -14.75 -7.79
C PRO A 118 -6.86 -13.34 -8.38
N PHE A 119 -5.84 -12.52 -8.09
CA PHE A 119 -5.73 -11.17 -8.68
C PHE A 119 -5.34 -11.23 -10.15
N HIS A 120 -4.46 -12.16 -10.51
CA HIS A 120 -4.09 -12.42 -11.90
C HIS A 120 -5.33 -12.79 -12.72
N GLU A 121 -6.09 -13.79 -12.30
CA GLU A 121 -7.31 -14.23 -12.99
C GLU A 121 -8.39 -13.14 -13.05
N ALA A 122 -8.57 -12.39 -11.96
CA ALA A 122 -9.49 -11.25 -11.94
C ALA A 122 -9.06 -10.16 -12.94
N GLY A 123 -7.76 -10.02 -13.19
CA GLY A 123 -7.22 -9.08 -14.16
C GLY A 123 -7.67 -9.38 -15.58
N HIS A 124 -7.69 -10.64 -16.01
CA HIS A 124 -8.19 -11.05 -17.32
C HIS A 124 -9.65 -10.63 -17.53
N ILE A 125 -10.47 -10.83 -16.50
CA ILE A 125 -11.90 -10.45 -16.54
C ILE A 125 -12.06 -8.93 -16.58
N LEU A 126 -11.36 -8.21 -15.68
CA LEU A 126 -11.51 -6.77 -15.54
C LEU A 126 -11.01 -6.01 -16.77
N PHE A 127 -9.88 -6.42 -17.32
CA PHE A 127 -9.27 -5.76 -18.48
C PHE A 127 -9.73 -6.33 -19.84
N GLY A 128 -10.45 -7.45 -19.86
CA GLY A 128 -10.97 -8.07 -21.08
C GLY A 128 -11.90 -7.16 -21.91
N PHE A 129 -12.59 -6.21 -21.26
CA PHE A 129 -13.42 -5.20 -21.93
C PHE A 129 -12.65 -4.28 -22.87
N PHE A 130 -11.32 -4.16 -22.70
CA PHE A 130 -10.46 -3.32 -23.51
C PHE A 130 -9.83 -4.05 -24.72
N GLY A 131 -10.30 -5.25 -25.01
CA GLY A 131 -9.84 -6.07 -26.12
C GLY A 131 -8.87 -7.19 -25.71
N ARG A 132 -8.62 -8.12 -26.66
CA ARG A 132 -7.87 -9.36 -26.38
C ARG A 132 -6.50 -9.11 -25.77
N PHE A 133 -5.67 -8.26 -26.39
CA PHE A 133 -4.32 -7.98 -25.90
C PHE A 133 -4.30 -7.44 -24.48
N ILE A 134 -5.14 -6.43 -24.21
CA ILE A 134 -5.25 -5.82 -22.86
C ILE A 134 -5.86 -6.81 -21.86
N GLY A 135 -6.77 -7.65 -22.29
CA GLY A 135 -7.34 -8.72 -21.46
C GLY A 135 -6.29 -9.73 -21.04
N VAL A 136 -5.44 -10.19 -21.95
CA VAL A 136 -4.34 -11.13 -21.65
C VAL A 136 -3.29 -10.46 -20.76
N LEU A 137 -2.86 -9.23 -21.06
CA LEU A 137 -1.93 -8.46 -20.22
C LEU A 137 -2.52 -8.19 -18.83
N GLY A 138 -3.84 -8.10 -18.73
CA GLY A 138 -4.61 -7.76 -17.53
C GLY A 138 -4.29 -8.63 -16.34
N GLY A 139 -4.02 -9.92 -16.52
CA GLY A 139 -3.60 -10.83 -15.46
C GLY A 139 -2.35 -10.33 -14.75
N SER A 140 -1.26 -10.20 -15.48
CA SER A 140 0.01 -9.69 -14.94
C SER A 140 -0.10 -8.26 -14.42
N LEU A 141 -0.88 -7.40 -15.10
CA LEU A 141 -1.09 -6.02 -14.68
C LEU A 141 -1.80 -5.94 -13.33
N MET A 142 -2.85 -6.72 -13.12
CA MET A 142 -3.59 -6.72 -11.87
C MET A 142 -2.78 -7.30 -10.71
N GLN A 143 -1.98 -8.35 -10.98
CA GLN A 143 -1.06 -8.94 -10.03
C GLN A 143 -0.03 -7.92 -9.50
N LEU A 144 0.40 -6.96 -10.31
CA LEU A 144 1.31 -5.88 -9.91
C LEU A 144 0.54 -4.69 -9.31
N LEU A 145 -0.62 -4.37 -9.83
CA LEU A 145 -1.41 -3.20 -9.43
C LEU A 145 -1.92 -3.33 -7.99
N VAL A 146 -2.37 -4.51 -7.59
CA VAL A 146 -2.91 -4.74 -6.24
C VAL A 146 -1.88 -4.44 -5.15
N PRO A 147 -0.67 -5.02 -5.14
CA PRO A 147 0.33 -4.68 -4.12
C PRO A 147 0.80 -3.22 -4.22
N ALA A 148 0.82 -2.62 -5.42
CA ALA A 148 1.12 -1.20 -5.57
C ALA A 148 0.06 -0.31 -4.91
N ILE A 149 -1.23 -0.62 -5.08
CA ILE A 149 -2.33 0.08 -4.39
C ILE A 149 -2.21 -0.10 -2.88
N VAL A 150 -1.92 -1.31 -2.40
CA VAL A 150 -1.73 -1.60 -0.97
C VAL A 150 -0.57 -0.79 -0.40
N LEU A 151 0.57 -0.75 -1.08
CA LEU A 151 1.70 0.10 -0.73
C LEU A 151 1.28 1.58 -0.59
N CYS A 152 0.65 2.13 -1.62
CA CYS A 152 0.20 3.52 -1.63
C CYS A 152 -0.81 3.81 -0.51
N ALA A 153 -1.77 2.91 -0.27
CA ALA A 153 -2.77 3.05 0.77
C ALA A 153 -2.16 3.07 2.17
N PHE A 154 -1.17 2.21 2.45
CA PHE A 154 -0.48 2.19 3.73
C PHE A 154 0.38 3.44 3.94
N VAL A 155 1.11 3.88 2.92
CA VAL A 155 1.90 5.13 2.98
C VAL A 155 0.97 6.34 3.22
N TYR A 156 -0.14 6.41 2.50
CA TYR A 156 -1.14 7.47 2.69
C TYR A 156 -1.70 7.49 4.12
N ARG A 157 -1.94 6.33 4.70
CA ARG A 157 -2.41 6.16 6.09
C ARG A 157 -1.29 6.28 7.14
N ARG A 158 -0.09 6.65 6.75
CA ARG A 158 1.10 6.74 7.63
C ARG A 158 1.46 5.43 8.33
N ASN A 159 1.01 4.30 7.84
CA ASN A 159 1.44 2.98 8.27
C ASN A 159 2.65 2.55 7.44
N LEU A 160 3.83 3.08 7.78
CA LEU A 160 5.04 2.89 6.97
C LEU A 160 5.53 1.44 6.97
N PHE A 161 5.35 0.71 8.09
CA PHE A 161 5.69 -0.73 8.11
C PHE A 161 4.80 -1.53 7.17
N GLY A 162 3.48 -1.27 7.17
CA GLY A 162 2.56 -1.83 6.17
C GLY A 162 2.95 -1.45 4.73
N GLY A 163 3.44 -0.21 4.53
CA GLY A 163 4.00 0.23 3.25
C GLY A 163 5.21 -0.59 2.83
N ALA A 164 6.15 -0.87 3.75
CA ALA A 164 7.30 -1.73 3.46
C ALA A 164 6.85 -3.17 3.08
N VAL A 165 5.86 -3.74 3.78
CA VAL A 165 5.27 -5.04 3.41
C VAL A 165 4.63 -5.00 2.02
N GLY A 166 3.90 -3.94 1.68
CA GLY A 166 3.32 -3.74 0.33
C GLY A 166 4.39 -3.65 -0.76
N LEU A 167 5.51 -2.96 -0.48
CA LEU A 167 6.66 -2.88 -1.38
C LEU A 167 7.34 -4.25 -1.57
N TRP A 168 7.46 -5.02 -0.50
CA TRP A 168 7.96 -6.39 -0.55
C TRP A 168 7.07 -7.26 -1.43
N TRP A 169 5.75 -7.19 -1.25
CA TRP A 169 4.79 -7.95 -2.05
C TRP A 169 4.85 -7.55 -3.54
N LEU A 170 4.96 -6.25 -3.85
CA LEU A 170 5.15 -5.79 -5.22
C LEU A 170 6.43 -6.38 -5.84
N GLY A 171 7.54 -6.38 -5.10
CA GLY A 171 8.79 -6.99 -5.54
C GLY A 171 8.68 -8.49 -5.75
N GLU A 172 8.01 -9.18 -4.86
CA GLU A 172 7.73 -10.61 -4.96
C GLU A 172 6.88 -10.92 -6.22
N SER A 173 5.85 -10.11 -6.50
CA SER A 173 5.02 -10.28 -7.71
C SER A 173 5.83 -10.17 -9.01
N PHE A 174 6.86 -9.32 -9.05
CA PHE A 174 7.81 -9.30 -10.17
C PHE A 174 8.66 -10.58 -10.26
N LEU A 175 9.09 -11.12 -9.12
CA LEU A 175 9.83 -12.39 -9.09
C LEU A 175 8.96 -13.57 -9.49
N ASP A 176 7.68 -13.55 -9.14
CA ASP A 176 6.68 -14.56 -9.48
C ASP A 176 6.36 -14.57 -10.98
N LEU A 177 6.29 -13.39 -11.60
CA LEU A 177 6.12 -13.28 -13.06
C LEU A 177 7.35 -13.71 -13.85
N ALA A 178 8.56 -13.60 -13.27
CA ALA A 178 9.79 -13.84 -14.02
C ALA A 178 9.89 -15.25 -14.62
N PRO A 179 9.66 -16.38 -13.92
CA PRO A 179 9.66 -17.72 -14.51
C PRO A 179 8.55 -17.88 -15.56
N TYR A 180 7.39 -17.26 -15.38
CA TYR A 180 6.30 -17.29 -16.35
C TYR A 180 6.70 -16.57 -17.65
N ILE A 181 7.37 -15.43 -17.56
CA ILE A 181 7.93 -14.72 -18.72
C ILE A 181 9.03 -15.55 -19.41
N ASP A 182 9.92 -16.19 -18.62
CA ASP A 182 11.04 -16.99 -19.13
C ASP A 182 10.57 -18.21 -19.90
N ASP A 183 9.41 -18.74 -19.57
CA ASP A 183 8.77 -19.90 -20.20
C ASP A 183 7.95 -19.56 -21.46
N ALA A 184 7.81 -18.31 -21.82
CA ALA A 184 6.93 -17.88 -22.91
C ALA A 184 7.15 -18.61 -24.26
N ARG A 185 8.42 -18.95 -24.60
CA ARG A 185 8.74 -19.76 -25.80
C ARG A 185 8.72 -21.25 -25.51
N ALA A 186 9.05 -21.64 -24.30
CA ALA A 186 9.18 -23.05 -23.95
C ALA A 186 7.81 -23.69 -23.67
N GLY A 187 6.88 -22.93 -23.08
CA GLY A 187 5.53 -23.36 -22.76
C GLY A 187 5.48 -24.63 -21.92
N GLN A 188 6.42 -24.80 -20.97
CA GLN A 188 6.59 -26.03 -20.19
C GLN A 188 6.03 -25.94 -18.79
N LEU A 189 5.83 -24.73 -18.28
CA LEU A 189 5.25 -24.54 -16.96
C LEU A 189 3.82 -25.05 -16.93
N MET A 190 3.50 -25.70 -15.82
CA MET A 190 2.13 -26.11 -15.52
C MET A 190 1.32 -24.86 -15.19
N LEU A 191 0.29 -24.61 -15.96
CA LEU A 191 -0.62 -23.46 -15.84
C LEU A 191 -1.89 -23.86 -15.06
N LEU A 192 -2.72 -22.86 -14.75
CA LEU A 192 -4.01 -23.09 -14.12
C LEU A 192 -4.84 -24.07 -14.96
N GLY A 193 -5.45 -25.04 -14.29
CA GLY A 193 -6.19 -26.12 -14.99
C GLY A 193 -5.36 -27.35 -15.32
N GLY A 194 -4.06 -27.35 -15.01
CA GLY A 194 -3.21 -28.54 -15.13
C GLY A 194 -2.76 -28.83 -16.57
N VAL A 195 -2.66 -27.80 -17.39
CA VAL A 195 -2.17 -27.84 -18.78
C VAL A 195 -0.93 -26.99 -18.94
N THR A 196 -0.18 -27.19 -20.01
CA THR A 196 0.98 -26.35 -20.37
C THR A 196 0.67 -25.52 -21.61
N GLY A 197 1.46 -24.46 -21.86
CA GLY A 197 1.34 -23.64 -23.06
C GLY A 197 1.61 -24.42 -24.36
N ARG A 198 2.28 -25.57 -24.30
CA ARG A 198 2.48 -26.47 -25.45
C ARG A 198 1.24 -27.29 -25.79
N GLU A 199 0.42 -27.58 -24.79
CA GLU A 199 -0.76 -28.44 -24.97
C GLU A 199 -1.97 -27.65 -25.43
N VAL A 200 -2.06 -26.39 -25.04
CA VAL A 200 -3.21 -25.53 -25.37
C VAL A 200 -2.70 -24.22 -25.97
N GLU A 201 -3.04 -24.00 -27.24
CA GLU A 201 -2.68 -22.79 -27.96
C GLU A 201 -3.34 -21.55 -27.33
N ASP A 202 -2.63 -20.44 -27.31
CA ASP A 202 -3.08 -19.15 -26.75
C ASP A 202 -3.43 -19.17 -25.24
N TYR A 203 -3.01 -20.21 -24.51
CA TYR A 203 -3.27 -20.33 -23.08
C TYR A 203 -2.18 -19.74 -22.19
N HIS A 204 -0.97 -19.51 -22.74
CA HIS A 204 0.16 -18.92 -22.04
C HIS A 204 0.23 -17.41 -22.30
N ASP A 205 -0.18 -16.58 -21.31
CA ASP A 205 -0.31 -15.13 -21.51
C ASP A 205 0.93 -14.48 -22.09
N TRP A 206 2.10 -14.75 -21.51
CA TRP A 206 3.34 -14.13 -21.96
C TRP A 206 3.78 -14.59 -23.35
N GLU A 207 3.43 -15.80 -23.76
CA GLU A 207 3.60 -16.20 -25.16
C GLU A 207 2.74 -15.31 -26.07
N VAL A 208 1.47 -15.15 -25.77
CA VAL A 208 0.54 -14.32 -26.53
C VAL A 208 1.01 -12.87 -26.57
N ILE A 209 1.32 -12.28 -25.41
CA ILE A 209 1.78 -10.88 -25.29
C ILE A 209 3.04 -10.65 -26.14
N LEU A 210 4.06 -11.50 -25.94
CA LEU A 210 5.35 -11.31 -26.61
C LEU A 210 5.29 -11.64 -28.10
N ARG A 211 4.45 -12.58 -28.51
CA ARG A 211 4.17 -12.89 -29.91
C ARG A 211 3.49 -11.72 -30.60
N ASP A 212 2.43 -11.16 -30.03
CA ASP A 212 1.68 -10.04 -30.58
C ASP A 212 2.56 -8.76 -30.71
N LEU A 213 3.53 -8.59 -29.82
CA LEU A 213 4.52 -7.50 -29.87
C LEU A 213 5.73 -7.79 -30.80
N GLY A 214 5.87 -9.02 -31.30
CA GLY A 214 7.07 -9.45 -32.04
C GLY A 214 8.34 -9.56 -31.14
N TRP A 215 8.16 -9.70 -29.84
CA TRP A 215 9.23 -9.70 -28.85
C TRP A 215 9.51 -11.07 -28.23
N LEU A 216 8.92 -12.13 -28.73
CA LEU A 216 9.03 -13.48 -28.18
C LEU A 216 10.49 -13.93 -27.98
N ARG A 217 11.43 -13.49 -28.84
CA ARG A 217 12.86 -13.77 -28.72
C ARG A 217 13.54 -13.13 -27.50
N TYR A 218 12.89 -12.15 -26.87
CA TYR A 218 13.42 -11.40 -25.73
C TYR A 218 12.87 -11.89 -24.38
N ASP A 219 12.07 -12.97 -24.35
CA ASP A 219 11.47 -13.55 -23.16
C ASP A 219 12.46 -13.67 -21.98
N HIS A 220 13.61 -14.32 -22.19
CA HIS A 220 14.64 -14.46 -21.17
C HIS A 220 15.26 -13.13 -20.71
N ALA A 221 15.34 -12.13 -21.58
CA ALA A 221 15.86 -10.82 -21.21
C ALA A 221 14.84 -10.05 -20.35
N ILE A 222 13.56 -10.11 -20.73
CA ILE A 222 12.45 -9.50 -20.01
C ILE A 222 12.26 -10.18 -18.65
N ALA A 223 12.35 -11.51 -18.60
CA ALA A 223 12.32 -12.29 -17.36
C ALA A 223 13.44 -11.88 -16.38
N ARG A 224 14.68 -11.76 -16.87
CA ARG A 224 15.80 -11.29 -16.04
C ARG A 224 15.59 -9.86 -15.55
N PHE A 225 15.03 -8.99 -16.39
CA PHE A 225 14.71 -7.62 -15.98
C PHE A 225 13.63 -7.63 -14.88
N ALA A 226 12.56 -8.39 -15.04
CA ALA A 226 11.51 -8.54 -14.04
C ALA A 226 12.08 -9.09 -12.72
N HIS A 227 12.89 -10.15 -12.78
CA HIS A 227 13.56 -10.72 -11.61
C HIS A 227 14.47 -9.70 -10.92
N GLY A 228 15.30 -8.99 -11.67
CA GLY A 228 16.19 -7.95 -11.13
C GLY A 228 15.43 -6.80 -10.48
N LEU A 229 14.36 -6.34 -11.11
CA LEU A 229 13.48 -5.29 -10.54
C LEU A 229 12.82 -5.78 -9.25
N GLY A 230 12.26 -6.98 -9.25
CA GLY A 230 11.68 -7.60 -8.06
C GLY A 230 12.68 -7.71 -6.91
N ALA A 231 13.91 -8.17 -7.21
CA ALA A 231 14.98 -8.25 -6.22
C ALA A 231 15.32 -6.87 -5.61
N VAL A 232 15.45 -5.83 -6.45
CA VAL A 232 15.71 -4.46 -5.98
C VAL A 232 14.57 -3.97 -5.07
N LEU A 233 13.31 -4.18 -5.46
CA LEU A 233 12.15 -3.76 -4.66
C LEU A 233 12.10 -4.47 -3.29
N ILE A 234 12.38 -5.77 -3.25
CA ILE A 234 12.47 -6.53 -1.99
C ILE A 234 13.62 -5.99 -1.12
N LEU A 235 14.79 -5.75 -1.68
CA LEU A 235 15.93 -5.19 -0.93
C LEU A 235 15.59 -3.80 -0.36
N LEU A 236 14.97 -2.93 -1.15
CA LEU A 236 14.51 -1.62 -0.69
C LEU A 236 13.46 -1.75 0.44
N SER A 237 12.54 -2.70 0.31
CA SER A 237 11.56 -2.99 1.35
C SER A 237 12.21 -3.45 2.66
N ILE A 238 13.19 -4.35 2.58
CA ILE A 238 13.95 -4.84 3.75
C ILE A 238 14.68 -3.69 4.42
N VAL A 239 15.41 -2.85 3.67
CA VAL A 239 16.13 -1.70 4.22
C VAL A 239 15.14 -0.71 4.87
N TRP A 240 14.05 -0.39 4.18
CA TRP A 240 13.04 0.55 4.70
C TRP A 240 12.30 0.01 5.92
N GLY A 241 11.83 -1.24 5.88
CA GLY A 241 11.18 -1.91 7.02
C GLY A 241 12.09 -2.02 8.24
N GLY A 242 13.36 -2.36 8.03
CA GLY A 242 14.39 -2.40 9.08
C GLY A 242 14.64 -1.03 9.72
N TYR A 243 14.71 0.04 8.90
CA TYR A 243 14.82 1.41 9.39
C TYR A 243 13.61 1.80 10.26
N ILE A 244 12.39 1.47 9.83
CA ILE A 244 11.17 1.76 10.56
C ILE A 244 11.18 1.06 11.93
N LEU A 245 11.50 -0.23 11.96
CA LEU A 245 11.60 -1.01 13.21
C LEU A 245 12.66 -0.44 14.14
N TYR A 246 13.85 -0.15 13.61
CA TYR A 246 14.92 0.48 14.39
C TYR A 246 14.45 1.79 15.06
N ARG A 247 13.74 2.65 14.33
CA ARG A 247 13.21 3.91 14.84
C ARG A 247 12.11 3.71 15.89
N GLN A 248 11.28 2.65 15.76
CA GLN A 248 10.24 2.31 16.74
C GLN A 248 10.86 1.82 18.04
N PHE A 249 11.83 0.89 18.00
CA PHE A 249 12.49 0.39 19.19
C PHE A 249 13.27 1.46 19.93
N ARG A 250 14.01 2.33 19.23
CA ARG A 250 14.75 3.44 19.88
C ARG A 250 13.88 4.49 20.57
N ARG A 251 12.61 4.57 20.24
CA ARG A 251 11.68 5.50 20.90
C ARG A 251 10.94 4.88 22.08
N ALA A 252 11.02 3.56 22.22
CA ALA A 252 10.42 2.83 23.32
C ALA A 252 11.37 2.72 24.55
N GLU A 253 12.65 3.08 24.39
CA GLU A 253 13.66 3.25 25.43
C GLU A 253 13.60 4.67 26.02
#